data_dc0a66fdd050ece8eb686c2e3c9ddea2
#
_entry.id   dc0a66fdd050ece8eb686c2e3c9ddea2
#
_cell.length_a   1.000
_cell.length_b   1.000
_cell.length_c   1.000
_cell.angle_alpha   90.00
_cell.angle_beta   90.00
_cell.angle_gamma   90.00
#
_symmetry.space_group_name_H-M   'P 1'
#
loop_
_entity.id
_entity.type
_entity.pdbx_description
1 polymer ?
#
loop_
_entity_poly.entity_id
_entity_poly.type
_entity_poly.pdbx_seq_one_letter_code
_entity_poly.pdbx_strand_id
1 'polypeptide(L)'
;MMRHTSVYETASDRQSALDATRRVLSQFGNLIMKSGEVRNGFPDPVPLESLDGNFRVEPKMLEDNLMFGSPSQVIDKLGKYQEIGVDAFIYYASMGLGMEQQRRSLQLFIENVMPAFNNRKS
;
A
#
# COMPACT_ATOMS: atom_id res chain seq x y z
N MET A 1 -9.54 5.49 10.97
CA MET A 1 -8.85 5.73 9.70
C MET A 1 -8.48 4.41 9.05
N MET A 2 -8.61 4.31 7.76
CA MET A 2 -8.21 3.14 6.97
C MET A 2 -7.22 3.56 5.88
N ARG A 3 -6.16 2.79 5.70
CA ARG A 3 -5.17 2.99 4.61
C ARG A 3 -4.71 1.65 4.06
N HIS A 4 -4.45 1.61 2.78
CA HIS A 4 -3.70 0.50 2.19
C HIS A 4 -2.35 0.41 2.88
N THR A 5 -2.06 -0.78 3.38
CA THR A 5 -0.91 -1.02 4.26
C THR A 5 -0.03 -2.11 3.69
N SER A 6 1.26 -1.85 3.64
CA SER A 6 2.27 -2.85 3.32
C SER A 6 3.52 -2.54 4.13
N VAL A 7 3.85 -3.44 5.04
CA VAL A 7 5.06 -3.36 5.86
C VAL A 7 6.09 -4.32 5.31
N TYR A 8 7.30 -3.85 5.11
CA TYR A 8 8.36 -4.65 4.50
C TYR A 8 9.73 -4.32 5.12
N GLU A 9 10.63 -5.27 5.07
CA GLU A 9 12.02 -5.12 5.51
C GLU A 9 13.02 -5.32 4.38
N THR A 10 12.60 -5.98 3.28
CA THR A 10 13.48 -6.26 2.14
C THR A 10 13.15 -5.37 0.95
N ALA A 11 14.16 -5.06 0.15
CA ALA A 11 13.97 -4.33 -1.11
C ALA A 11 13.04 -5.08 -2.09
N SER A 12 13.09 -6.41 -2.08
CA SER A 12 12.24 -7.26 -2.91
C SER A 12 10.77 -7.13 -2.53
N ASP A 13 10.44 -7.19 -1.25
CA ASP A 13 9.06 -7.05 -0.78
C ASP A 13 8.54 -5.62 -1.00
N ARG A 14 9.38 -4.62 -0.80
CA ARG A 14 9.08 -3.23 -1.14
C ARG A 14 8.72 -3.08 -2.62
N GLN A 15 9.56 -3.58 -3.50
CA GLN A 15 9.34 -3.49 -4.95
C GLN A 15 8.04 -4.21 -5.36
N SER A 16 7.81 -5.39 -4.82
CA SER A 16 6.57 -6.15 -5.07
C SER A 16 5.31 -5.40 -4.63
N ALA A 17 5.34 -4.77 -3.47
CA ALA A 17 4.23 -3.97 -2.96
C ALA A 17 3.94 -2.75 -3.87
N LEU A 18 4.97 -2.05 -4.28
CA LEU A 18 4.84 -0.89 -5.18
C LEU A 18 4.33 -1.29 -6.55
N ASP A 19 4.87 -2.34 -7.15
CA ASP A 19 4.46 -2.80 -8.48
C ASP A 19 3.02 -3.31 -8.48
N ALA A 20 2.62 -4.07 -7.48
CA ALA A 20 1.25 -4.54 -7.33
C ALA A 20 0.26 -3.37 -7.21
N THR A 21 0.60 -2.38 -6.40
CA THR A 21 -0.23 -1.19 -6.20
C THR A 21 -0.33 -0.35 -7.46
N ARG A 22 0.79 -0.14 -8.16
CA ARG A 22 0.81 0.57 -9.46
C ARG A 22 -0.10 -0.10 -10.48
N ARG A 23 -0.04 -1.43 -10.60
CA ARG A 23 -0.92 -2.19 -11.51
C ARG A 23 -2.39 -2.00 -11.17
N VAL A 24 -2.75 -2.16 -9.91
CA VAL A 24 -4.16 -2.08 -9.49
C VAL A 24 -4.71 -0.68 -9.67
N LEU A 25 -3.98 0.36 -9.23
CA LEU A 25 -4.43 1.75 -9.38
C LEU A 25 -4.57 2.16 -10.85
N SER A 26 -3.66 1.69 -11.70
CA SER A 26 -3.70 1.96 -13.13
C SER A 26 -4.86 1.24 -13.81
N GLN A 27 -5.14 0.01 -13.41
CA GLN A 27 -6.27 -0.76 -13.91
C GLN A 27 -7.60 -0.14 -13.51
N PHE A 28 -7.72 0.34 -12.29
CA PHE A 28 -8.89 1.14 -11.86
C PHE A 28 -9.04 2.41 -12.67
N GLY A 29 -7.95 3.12 -12.93
CA GLY A 29 -7.94 4.29 -13.79
C GLY A 29 -8.49 3.98 -15.19
N ASN A 30 -8.03 2.92 -15.82
CA ASN A 30 -8.50 2.47 -17.12
C ASN A 30 -9.99 2.10 -17.12
N LEU A 31 -10.45 1.42 -16.09
CA LEU A 31 -11.85 1.02 -15.97
C LEU A 31 -12.78 2.24 -15.86
N ILE A 32 -12.38 3.22 -15.08
CA ILE A 32 -13.19 4.44 -14.85
C ILE A 32 -13.10 5.42 -16.02
N MET A 33 -11.90 5.62 -16.54
CA MET A 33 -11.62 6.61 -17.58
C MET A 33 -11.85 6.09 -19.00
N LYS A 34 -12.11 4.80 -19.16
CA LYS A 34 -12.27 4.12 -20.45
C LYS A 34 -11.11 4.39 -21.42
N SER A 35 -9.92 4.49 -20.89
CA SER A 35 -8.72 4.90 -21.64
C SER A 35 -7.94 3.74 -22.26
N GLY A 36 -8.36 2.50 -22.04
CA GLY A 36 -7.71 1.31 -22.56
C GLY A 36 -8.58 0.51 -23.51
N GLU A 37 -7.94 -0.40 -24.26
CA GLU A 37 -8.66 -1.39 -25.07
C GLU A 37 -9.35 -2.43 -24.19
N VAL A 38 -10.51 -2.88 -24.64
CA VAL A 38 -11.31 -3.92 -23.97
C VAL A 38 -11.39 -5.15 -24.85
N ARG A 39 -11.01 -6.30 -24.31
CA ARG A 39 -11.13 -7.61 -24.97
C ARG A 39 -12.03 -8.51 -24.17
N ASN A 40 -13.01 -9.11 -24.83
CA ASN A 40 -13.98 -10.02 -24.18
C ASN A 40 -14.62 -9.43 -22.91
N GLY A 41 -14.88 -8.13 -22.90
CA GLY A 41 -15.47 -7.44 -21.75
C GLY A 41 -14.49 -7.08 -20.62
N PHE A 42 -13.19 -7.37 -20.79
CA PHE A 42 -12.15 -7.05 -19.82
C PHE A 42 -11.19 -6.00 -20.37
N PRO A 43 -10.83 -4.98 -19.58
CA PRO A 43 -9.80 -4.03 -20.00
C PRO A 43 -8.44 -4.73 -20.05
N ASP A 44 -7.64 -4.38 -21.08
CA ASP A 44 -6.28 -4.91 -21.18
C ASP A 44 -5.41 -4.45 -19.99
N PRO A 45 -4.52 -5.31 -19.50
CA PRO A 45 -3.57 -4.93 -18.46
C PRO A 45 -2.68 -3.77 -18.89
N VAL A 46 -2.44 -2.84 -17.98
CA VAL A 46 -1.51 -1.71 -18.22
C VAL A 46 -0.08 -2.19 -17.98
N PRO A 47 0.83 -2.10 -18.98
CA PRO A 47 2.24 -2.41 -18.76
C PRO A 47 2.86 -1.46 -17.72
N LEU A 48 3.66 -1.99 -16.79
CA LEU A 48 4.30 -1.17 -15.75
C LEU A 48 5.19 -0.07 -16.34
N GLU A 49 5.88 -0.38 -17.44
CA GLU A 49 6.77 0.55 -18.11
C GLU A 49 6.02 1.80 -18.63
N SER A 50 4.73 1.65 -18.98
CA SER A 50 3.92 2.79 -19.44
C SER A 50 3.56 3.77 -18.31
N LEU A 51 3.80 3.39 -17.06
CA LEU A 51 3.51 4.20 -15.88
C LEU A 51 4.69 5.06 -15.44
N ASP A 52 5.85 4.86 -16.02
CA ASP A 52 7.03 5.65 -15.72
C ASP A 52 6.78 7.12 -16.10
N GLY A 53 7.08 8.02 -15.16
CA GLY A 53 6.77 9.44 -15.31
C GLY A 53 5.34 9.86 -14.91
N ASN A 54 4.46 8.91 -14.62
CA ASN A 54 3.14 9.24 -14.08
C ASN A 54 3.24 9.49 -12.57
N PHE A 55 3.20 10.76 -12.17
CA PHE A 55 3.38 11.16 -10.77
C PHE A 55 2.39 10.53 -9.79
N ARG A 56 1.17 10.18 -10.24
CA ARG A 56 0.12 9.58 -9.38
C ARG A 56 0.47 8.18 -8.89
N VAL A 57 1.31 7.48 -9.63
CA VAL A 57 1.73 6.11 -9.34
C VAL A 57 3.23 5.96 -9.19
N GLU A 58 3.94 7.08 -9.03
CA GLU A 58 5.36 7.04 -8.69
C GLU A 58 5.59 6.39 -7.32
N PRO A 59 6.63 5.55 -7.18
CA PRO A 59 6.91 4.85 -5.92
C PRO A 59 6.95 5.76 -4.70
N LYS A 60 7.61 6.93 -4.82
CA LYS A 60 7.69 7.89 -3.72
C LYS A 60 6.32 8.42 -3.30
N MET A 61 5.46 8.74 -4.27
CA MET A 61 4.10 9.23 -3.98
C MET A 61 3.26 8.15 -3.29
N LEU A 62 3.40 6.90 -3.72
CA LEU A 62 2.70 5.79 -3.09
C LEU A 62 3.17 5.56 -1.65
N GLU A 63 4.48 5.58 -1.42
CA GLU A 63 5.04 5.45 -0.08
C GLU A 63 4.65 6.61 0.84
N ASP A 64 4.62 7.84 0.32
CA ASP A 64 4.26 9.01 1.12
C ASP A 64 2.77 9.05 1.48
N ASN A 65 1.90 8.60 0.59
CA ASN A 65 0.44 8.70 0.76
C ASN A 65 -0.23 7.45 1.31
N LEU A 66 0.40 6.29 1.18
CA LEU A 66 -0.11 5.02 1.70
C LEU A 66 0.63 4.62 2.97
N MET A 67 0.10 3.66 3.70
CA MET A 67 0.76 3.13 4.89
C MET A 67 1.79 2.07 4.51
N PHE A 68 2.74 2.49 3.68
CA PHE A 68 3.84 1.68 3.18
C PHE A 68 5.16 2.09 3.85
N GLY A 69 5.97 1.12 4.19
CA GLY A 69 7.30 1.38 4.73
C GLY A 69 7.85 0.23 5.56
N SER A 70 9.03 0.43 6.10
CA SER A 70 9.58 -0.41 7.16
C SER A 70 8.75 -0.27 8.44
N PRO A 71 8.87 -1.19 9.41
CA PRO A 71 8.15 -1.06 10.67
C PRO A 71 8.33 0.30 11.35
N SER A 72 9.56 0.83 11.39
CA SER A 72 9.83 2.15 11.99
C SER A 72 9.15 3.29 11.23
N GLN A 73 9.16 3.26 9.91
CA GLN A 73 8.49 4.27 9.08
C GLN A 73 6.97 4.25 9.27
N VAL A 74 6.38 3.07 9.38
CA VAL A 74 4.94 2.91 9.63
C VAL A 74 4.58 3.39 11.03
N ILE A 75 5.40 3.11 12.05
CA ILE A 75 5.22 3.63 13.40
C ILE A 75 5.22 5.17 13.39
N ASP A 76 6.17 5.79 12.71
CA ASP A 76 6.26 7.25 12.60
C ASP A 76 5.02 7.84 11.92
N LYS A 77 4.56 7.23 10.83
CA LYS A 77 3.35 7.67 10.13
C LYS A 77 2.11 7.55 11.00
N LEU A 78 1.90 6.41 11.66
CA LEU A 78 0.76 6.21 12.56
C LEU A 78 0.83 7.13 13.77
N GLY A 79 2.02 7.40 14.31
CA GLY A 79 2.21 8.33 15.40
C GLY A 79 1.72 9.73 15.07
N LYS A 80 1.99 10.22 13.87
CA LYS A 80 1.50 11.53 13.39
C LYS A 80 -0.03 11.57 13.32
N TYR A 81 -0.66 10.50 12.86
CA TYR A 81 -2.13 10.41 12.84
C TYR A 81 -2.71 10.35 14.26
N GLN A 82 -2.04 9.66 15.18
CA GLN A 82 -2.44 9.62 16.58
C GLN A 82 -2.38 11.03 17.22
N GLU A 83 -1.35 11.81 16.92
CA GLU A 83 -1.18 13.17 17.42
C GLU A 83 -2.32 14.11 17.01
N ILE A 84 -2.89 13.92 15.84
CA ILE A 84 -4.03 14.70 15.35
C ILE A 84 -5.39 14.13 15.74
N GLY A 85 -5.43 13.11 16.60
CA GLY A 85 -6.66 12.60 17.20
C GLY A 85 -7.26 11.37 16.56
N VAL A 86 -6.52 10.64 15.72
CA VAL A 86 -6.98 9.35 15.18
C VAL A 86 -6.89 8.28 16.27
N ASP A 87 -8.02 7.67 16.63
CA ASP A 87 -8.14 6.68 17.70
C ASP A 87 -8.06 5.23 17.22
N ALA A 88 -8.43 4.98 15.98
CA ALA A 88 -8.48 3.64 15.42
C ALA A 88 -7.87 3.60 14.02
N PHE A 89 -7.08 2.57 13.75
CA PHE A 89 -6.50 2.30 12.44
C PHE A 89 -6.98 0.95 11.94
N ILE A 90 -7.48 0.94 10.70
CA ILE A 90 -7.88 -0.28 10.00
C ILE A 90 -6.79 -0.62 9.00
N TYR A 91 -6.13 -1.76 9.24
CA TYR A 91 -5.17 -2.33 8.30
C TYR A 91 -5.91 -2.82 7.06
N TYR A 92 -5.69 -2.15 5.94
CA TYR A 92 -6.22 -2.59 4.67
C TYR A 92 -5.12 -3.28 3.89
N ALA A 93 -5.27 -4.59 3.67
CA ALA A 93 -4.27 -5.38 2.98
C ALA A 93 -3.98 -4.82 1.58
N SER A 94 -2.73 -4.88 1.19
CA SER A 94 -2.26 -4.36 -0.09
C SER A 94 -2.95 -5.04 -1.28
N MET A 95 -3.36 -4.25 -2.23
CA MET A 95 -4.03 -4.71 -3.45
C MET A 95 -3.07 -5.48 -4.36
N GLY A 96 -3.50 -6.66 -4.81
CA GLY A 96 -2.78 -7.42 -5.83
C GLY A 96 -1.47 -8.08 -5.37
N LEU A 97 -1.16 -8.01 -4.09
CA LEU A 97 0.04 -8.63 -3.53
C LEU A 97 -0.20 -10.14 -3.34
N GLY A 98 0.82 -10.95 -3.57
CA GLY A 98 0.76 -12.40 -3.34
C GLY A 98 0.49 -12.73 -1.87
N MET A 99 -0.15 -13.87 -1.60
CA MET A 99 -0.58 -14.28 -0.27
C MET A 99 0.58 -14.33 0.74
N GLU A 100 1.72 -14.86 0.36
CA GLU A 100 2.89 -14.94 1.25
C GLU A 100 3.45 -13.56 1.61
N GLN A 101 3.44 -12.63 0.67
CA GLN A 101 3.88 -11.27 0.92
C GLN A 101 2.89 -10.51 1.81
N GLN A 102 1.60 -10.70 1.61
CA GLN A 102 0.57 -10.14 2.50
C GLN A 102 0.71 -10.68 3.92
N ARG A 103 0.98 -11.97 4.06
CA ARG A 103 1.20 -12.62 5.35
C ARG A 103 2.42 -12.03 6.06
N ARG A 104 3.56 -11.88 5.37
CA ARG A 104 4.76 -11.26 5.94
C ARG A 104 4.51 -9.82 6.37
N SER A 105 3.82 -9.04 5.54
CA SER A 105 3.46 -7.67 5.86
C SER A 105 2.59 -7.59 7.12
N LEU A 106 1.57 -8.40 7.20
CA LEU A 106 0.68 -8.45 8.37
C LEU A 106 1.43 -8.90 9.63
N GLN A 107 2.30 -9.89 9.50
CA GLN A 107 3.12 -10.38 10.61
C GLN A 107 4.05 -9.28 11.14
N LEU A 108 4.75 -8.57 10.26
CA LEU A 108 5.58 -7.43 10.65
C LEU A 108 4.77 -6.34 11.36
N PHE A 109 3.56 -6.07 10.86
CA PHE A 109 2.68 -5.09 11.49
C PHE A 109 2.29 -5.52 12.91
N ILE A 110 1.87 -6.77 13.08
CA ILE A 110 1.45 -7.30 14.40
C ILE A 110 2.63 -7.33 15.38
N GLU A 111 3.77 -7.82 14.94
CA GLU A 111 4.93 -8.05 15.82
C GLU A 111 5.74 -6.80 16.11
N ASN A 112 5.88 -5.90 15.15
CA ASN A 112 6.81 -4.77 15.23
C ASN A 112 6.14 -3.40 15.27
N VAL A 113 4.92 -3.25 14.75
CA VAL A 113 4.22 -1.96 14.72
C VAL A 113 3.19 -1.84 15.84
N MET A 114 2.29 -2.81 15.95
CA MET A 114 1.23 -2.76 16.96
C MET A 114 1.73 -2.56 18.40
N PRO A 115 2.83 -3.21 18.85
CA PRO A 115 3.30 -3.03 20.20
C PRO A 115 3.65 -1.58 20.57
N ALA A 116 4.04 -0.77 19.58
CA ALA A 116 4.33 0.65 19.82
C ALA A 116 3.09 1.46 20.24
N PHE A 117 1.88 0.96 19.95
CA PHE A 117 0.61 1.64 20.21
C PHE A 117 -0.25 0.95 21.28
N ASN A 118 0.08 -0.27 21.67
CA ASN A 118 -0.70 -1.06 22.64
C ASN A 118 -0.51 -0.63 24.10
N ASN A 119 0.35 0.33 24.40
CA ASN A 119 0.64 0.81 25.74
C ASN A 119 -0.39 1.82 26.28
N ARG A 120 -1.50 2.01 25.60
CA ARG A 120 -2.63 2.76 26.15
C ARG A 120 -3.42 1.88 27.11
N LYS A 121 -3.06 1.93 28.36
CA LYS A 121 -4.02 1.60 29.41
C LYS A 121 -5.08 2.70 29.40
N SER A 122 -6.25 2.32 28.94
CA SER A 122 -7.44 3.13 29.13
C SER A 122 -7.70 3.39 30.61
#